data_4b273120617a915fde5f1ffc67ccef23
#
_entry.id   4b273120617a915fde5f1ffc67ccef23
#
_cell.length_a   1.000
_cell.length_b   1.000
_cell.length_c   1.000
_cell.angle_alpha   90.00
_cell.angle_beta   90.00
_cell.angle_gamma   90.00
#
_symmetry.space_group_name_H-M   'P 1'
#
loop_
_entity.id
_entity.type
_entity.pdbx_description
1 polymer ?
#
loop_
_entity_poly.entity_id
_entity_poly.type
_entity_poly.pdbx_seq_one_letter_code
_entity_poly.pdbx_strand_id
1 'polypeptide(L)'
;QRQMCIRDSGFEAIAKRLASHTQTCVISFVDLYQKTRRNLRATTAREPSADEITRLASGMAAIASSYGIRIQSCAERIDLEPMGIRHGRCIDRMLIEKLLGRRLEVAKDRNQRPECGCVQSVDIGVYDTCSHGCLYCYANTDTKTVCRNRVLHDPSSPLLIGRMEEGLSLIHISEPTRQEA
;
A
#
# COMPACT_ATOMS: atom_id res chain seq x y z
N GLN A 1 15.85 -6.38 -22.31
CA GLN A 1 15.92 -7.78 -21.84
C GLN A 1 16.63 -7.91 -20.48
N ARG A 2 17.81 -7.31 -20.28
CA ARG A 2 18.59 -7.45 -19.03
C ARG A 2 17.90 -6.94 -17.77
N GLN A 3 17.11 -5.86 -17.86
CA GLN A 3 16.35 -5.32 -16.73
C GLN A 3 15.12 -6.18 -16.36
N MET A 4 14.53 -6.90 -17.31
CA MET A 4 13.43 -7.83 -17.06
C MET A 4 13.91 -9.05 -16.27
N CYS A 5 15.01 -9.67 -16.67
CA CYS A 5 15.58 -10.84 -15.96
C CYS A 5 15.93 -10.51 -14.49
N ILE A 6 16.41 -9.28 -14.19
CA ILE A 6 16.73 -8.87 -12.83
C ILE A 6 15.44 -8.71 -11.98
N ARG A 7 14.34 -8.24 -12.56
CA ARG A 7 13.06 -8.10 -11.87
C ARG A 7 12.40 -9.44 -11.60
N ASP A 8 12.41 -10.34 -12.58
CA ASP A 8 11.86 -11.69 -12.45
C ASP A 8 12.64 -12.49 -11.41
N SER A 9 13.98 -12.46 -11.45
CA SER A 9 14.82 -13.10 -10.45
C SER A 9 14.65 -12.54 -9.05
N GLY A 10 14.41 -11.22 -8.92
CA GLY A 10 14.10 -10.57 -7.63
C GLY A 10 12.78 -11.04 -7.06
N PHE A 11 11.73 -11.09 -7.88
CA PHE A 11 10.41 -11.59 -7.47
C PHE A 11 10.47 -13.07 -7.10
N GLU A 12 11.16 -13.88 -7.90
CA GLU A 12 11.34 -15.31 -7.63
C GLU A 12 12.08 -15.56 -6.31
N ALA A 13 13.15 -14.80 -6.04
CA ALA A 13 13.89 -14.92 -4.79
C ALA A 13 13.01 -14.61 -3.56
N ILE A 14 12.14 -13.61 -3.67
CA ILE A 14 11.17 -13.26 -2.61
C ILE A 14 10.11 -14.36 -2.49
N ALA A 15 9.51 -14.80 -3.60
CA ALA A 15 8.50 -15.84 -3.62
C ALA A 15 9.01 -17.14 -2.98
N LYS A 16 10.22 -17.57 -3.34
CA LYS A 16 10.87 -18.73 -2.74
C LYS A 16 11.02 -18.63 -1.23
N ARG A 17 11.42 -17.45 -0.72
CA ARG A 17 11.61 -17.23 0.72
C ARG A 17 10.30 -17.17 1.50
N LEU A 18 9.23 -16.74 0.86
CA LEU A 18 7.93 -16.51 1.51
C LEU A 18 6.92 -17.65 1.28
N ALA A 19 7.22 -18.63 0.43
CA ALA A 19 6.29 -19.69 0.04
C ALA A 19 5.69 -20.47 1.22
N SER A 20 6.46 -20.68 2.31
CA SER A 20 5.96 -21.34 3.53
C SER A 20 5.27 -20.39 4.52
N HIS A 21 5.29 -19.09 4.27
CA HIS A 21 4.81 -18.06 5.21
C HIS A 21 3.63 -17.25 4.68
N THR A 22 3.38 -17.28 3.37
CA THR A 22 2.26 -16.55 2.77
C THR A 22 1.52 -17.39 1.74
N GLN A 23 0.22 -17.17 1.63
CA GLN A 23 -0.63 -17.80 0.62
C GLN A 23 -1.01 -16.84 -0.51
N THR A 24 -0.81 -15.54 -0.32
CA THR A 24 -1.26 -14.53 -1.28
C THR A 24 -0.24 -13.42 -1.37
N CYS A 25 0.08 -13.03 -2.60
CA CYS A 25 0.90 -11.85 -2.92
C CYS A 25 0.02 -10.81 -3.61
N VAL A 26 0.11 -9.56 -3.18
CA VAL A 26 -0.57 -8.45 -3.85
C VAL A 26 0.47 -7.64 -4.59
N ILE A 27 0.23 -7.40 -5.88
CA ILE A 27 1.09 -6.56 -6.72
C ILE A 27 0.36 -5.28 -7.13
N SER A 28 1.14 -4.24 -7.40
CA SER A 28 0.69 -3.00 -7.98
C SER A 28 1.80 -2.43 -8.86
N PHE A 29 1.42 -1.76 -9.93
CA PHE A 29 2.34 -1.06 -10.80
C PHE A 29 2.46 0.40 -10.40
N VAL A 30 3.60 1.01 -10.73
CA VAL A 30 3.89 2.40 -10.35
C VAL A 30 2.97 3.36 -11.09
N ASP A 31 2.22 4.16 -10.31
CA ASP A 31 1.49 5.33 -10.77
C ASP A 31 2.23 6.60 -10.34
N LEU A 32 2.52 7.51 -11.26
CA LEU A 32 3.22 8.74 -10.97
C LEU A 32 2.25 9.89 -10.68
N TYR A 33 2.02 10.16 -9.41
CA TYR A 33 1.31 11.36 -8.95
C TYR A 33 2.15 12.63 -9.17
N GLN A 34 1.52 13.78 -9.14
CA GLN A 34 2.20 15.05 -9.37
C GLN A 34 3.48 15.24 -8.53
N LYS A 35 3.40 14.90 -7.23
CA LYS A 35 4.54 14.99 -6.30
C LYS A 35 5.64 13.98 -6.64
N THR A 36 5.30 12.72 -6.83
CA THR A 36 6.25 11.66 -7.15
C THR A 36 6.88 11.87 -8.52
N ARG A 37 6.13 12.33 -9.50
CA ARG A 37 6.63 12.74 -10.82
C ARG A 37 7.69 13.83 -10.71
N ARG A 38 7.47 14.83 -9.84
CA ARG A 38 8.46 15.89 -9.57
C ARG A 38 9.75 15.33 -8.96
N ASN A 39 9.62 14.48 -7.95
CA ASN A 39 10.76 13.90 -7.24
C ASN A 39 11.60 12.96 -8.13
N LEU A 40 10.95 12.28 -9.06
CA LEU A 40 11.59 11.31 -9.95
C LEU A 40 12.15 11.90 -11.25
N ARG A 41 12.03 13.23 -11.47
CA ARG A 41 12.48 13.90 -12.71
C ARG A 41 13.94 13.63 -13.08
N ALA A 42 14.81 13.48 -12.07
CA ALA A 42 16.23 13.20 -12.26
C ALA A 42 16.55 11.70 -12.42
N THR A 43 15.53 10.85 -12.48
CA THR A 43 15.70 9.40 -12.63
C THR A 43 15.14 8.93 -13.96
N THR A 44 15.41 7.67 -14.31
CA THR A 44 14.83 7.00 -15.48
C THR A 44 13.48 6.32 -15.16
N ALA A 45 12.92 6.57 -13.97
CA ALA A 45 11.67 5.96 -13.54
C ALA A 45 10.49 6.53 -14.33
N ARG A 46 9.64 5.66 -14.85
CA ARG A 46 8.42 5.98 -15.58
C ARG A 46 7.32 4.97 -15.29
N GLU A 47 6.12 5.32 -15.61
CA GLU A 47 5.00 4.36 -15.62
C GLU A 47 5.25 3.30 -16.70
N PRO A 48 4.99 2.02 -16.40
CA PRO A 48 5.10 0.96 -17.40
C PRO A 48 3.95 1.08 -18.42
N SER A 49 4.22 0.69 -19.67
CA SER A 49 3.17 0.58 -20.68
C SER A 49 2.27 -0.63 -20.41
N ALA A 50 1.09 -0.68 -21.05
CA ALA A 50 0.17 -1.81 -20.94
C ALA A 50 0.83 -3.15 -21.31
N ASP A 51 1.65 -3.17 -22.37
CA ASP A 51 2.37 -4.37 -22.79
C ASP A 51 3.45 -4.79 -21.77
N GLU A 52 4.10 -3.82 -21.14
CA GLU A 52 5.07 -4.08 -20.07
C GLU A 52 4.38 -4.65 -18.83
N ILE A 53 3.23 -4.08 -18.45
CA ILE A 53 2.38 -4.58 -17.35
C ILE A 53 1.97 -6.02 -17.62
N THR A 54 1.43 -6.31 -18.81
CA THR A 54 0.97 -7.65 -19.20
C THR A 54 2.10 -8.67 -19.13
N ARG A 55 3.28 -8.34 -19.66
CA ARG A 55 4.44 -9.23 -19.61
C ARG A 55 4.94 -9.48 -18.18
N LEU A 56 5.07 -8.42 -17.38
CA LEU A 56 5.49 -8.54 -15.98
C LEU A 56 4.48 -9.34 -15.17
N ALA A 57 3.20 -9.06 -15.33
CA ALA A 57 2.12 -9.77 -14.66
C ALA A 57 2.14 -11.27 -14.99
N SER A 58 2.28 -11.63 -16.27
CA SER A 58 2.37 -13.03 -16.70
C SER A 58 3.59 -13.74 -16.09
N GLY A 59 4.76 -13.11 -16.09
CA GLY A 59 5.96 -13.66 -15.46
C GLY A 59 5.80 -13.86 -13.95
N MET A 60 5.27 -12.85 -13.25
CA MET A 60 5.00 -12.93 -11.80
C MET A 60 3.95 -14.00 -11.47
N ALA A 61 2.90 -14.14 -12.30
CA ALA A 61 1.88 -15.16 -12.09
C ALA A 61 2.46 -16.59 -12.23
N ALA A 62 3.30 -16.83 -13.23
CA ALA A 62 3.97 -18.11 -13.43
C ALA A 62 4.89 -18.45 -12.23
N ILE A 63 5.70 -17.49 -11.79
CA ILE A 63 6.58 -17.66 -10.63
C ILE A 63 5.77 -17.91 -9.36
N ALA A 64 4.76 -17.08 -9.06
CA ALA A 64 3.94 -17.26 -7.86
C ALA A 64 3.26 -18.64 -7.83
N SER A 65 2.73 -19.09 -8.98
CA SER A 65 2.11 -20.40 -9.12
C SER A 65 3.08 -21.54 -8.81
N SER A 66 4.35 -21.46 -9.27
CA SER A 66 5.36 -22.50 -8.99
C SER A 66 5.70 -22.63 -7.50
N TYR A 67 5.44 -21.60 -6.70
CA TYR A 67 5.62 -21.61 -5.24
C TYR A 67 4.30 -21.75 -4.46
N GLY A 68 3.18 -22.04 -5.14
CA GLY A 68 1.88 -22.19 -4.49
C GLY A 68 1.29 -20.89 -3.93
N ILE A 69 1.80 -19.73 -4.37
CA ILE A 69 1.34 -18.41 -3.93
C ILE A 69 0.29 -17.89 -4.93
N ARG A 70 -0.87 -17.50 -4.42
CA ARG A 70 -1.87 -16.79 -5.22
C ARG A 70 -1.43 -15.34 -5.41
N ILE A 71 -1.62 -14.80 -6.62
CA ILE A 71 -1.29 -13.42 -6.93
C ILE A 71 -2.58 -12.61 -7.16
N GLN A 72 -2.60 -11.40 -6.67
CA GLN A 72 -3.71 -10.45 -6.82
C GLN A 72 -3.17 -9.08 -7.19
N SER A 73 -3.93 -8.29 -7.93
CA SER A 73 -3.61 -6.89 -8.21
C SER A 73 -4.30 -5.96 -7.21
N CYS A 74 -3.73 -4.77 -6.98
CA CYS A 74 -4.35 -3.73 -6.16
C CYS A 74 -4.58 -2.47 -7.01
N ALA A 75 -5.86 -2.08 -7.13
CA ALA A 75 -6.28 -0.83 -7.78
C ALA A 75 -5.69 -0.60 -9.20
N GLU A 76 -5.58 -1.66 -9.98
CA GLU A 76 -5.12 -1.60 -11.37
C GLU A 76 -6.30 -1.37 -12.33
N ARG A 77 -6.06 -0.54 -13.36
CA ARG A 77 -7.04 -0.27 -14.41
C ARG A 77 -7.08 -1.34 -15.48
N ILE A 78 -5.96 -2.03 -15.65
CA ILE A 78 -5.80 -3.09 -16.64
C ILE A 78 -6.36 -4.38 -16.05
N ASP A 79 -7.19 -5.06 -16.83
CA ASP A 79 -7.66 -6.40 -16.47
C ASP A 79 -6.51 -7.41 -16.56
N LEU A 80 -6.16 -7.99 -15.43
CA LEU A 80 -5.11 -8.98 -15.28
C LEU A 80 -5.68 -10.41 -15.06
N GLU A 81 -7.00 -10.58 -15.07
CA GLU A 81 -7.64 -11.90 -14.92
C GLU A 81 -7.22 -12.92 -16.01
N PRO A 82 -7.00 -12.52 -17.28
CA PRO A 82 -6.48 -13.43 -18.29
C PRO A 82 -5.12 -14.05 -17.96
N MET A 83 -4.33 -13.41 -17.09
CA MET A 83 -3.06 -13.92 -16.58
C MET A 83 -3.20 -14.68 -15.24
N GLY A 84 -4.43 -14.95 -14.79
CA GLY A 84 -4.70 -15.60 -13.50
C GLY A 84 -4.57 -14.68 -12.28
N ILE A 85 -4.48 -13.36 -12.47
CA ILE A 85 -4.33 -12.37 -11.40
C ILE A 85 -5.67 -11.71 -11.15
N ARG A 86 -6.32 -12.07 -10.05
CA ARG A 86 -7.58 -11.46 -9.66
C ARG A 86 -7.39 -10.09 -9.06
N HIS A 87 -8.37 -9.22 -9.25
CA HIS A 87 -8.41 -7.95 -8.56
C HIS A 87 -8.56 -8.17 -7.04
N GLY A 88 -7.57 -7.70 -6.27
CA GLY A 88 -7.49 -7.87 -4.83
C GLY A 88 -7.98 -6.66 -4.05
N ARG A 89 -7.91 -6.79 -2.74
CA ARG A 89 -8.26 -5.74 -1.77
C ARG A 89 -7.27 -5.79 -0.64
N CYS A 90 -6.57 -4.69 -0.37
CA CYS A 90 -5.62 -4.64 0.75
C CYS A 90 -6.35 -4.69 2.10
N ILE A 91 -7.53 -4.04 2.18
CA ILE A 91 -8.44 -4.10 3.32
C ILE A 91 -9.68 -4.85 2.85
N ASP A 92 -9.62 -6.18 2.99
CA ASP A 92 -10.63 -7.08 2.45
C ASP A 92 -11.67 -7.43 3.53
N ARG A 93 -12.91 -6.95 3.30
CA ARG A 93 -14.04 -7.25 4.18
C ARG A 93 -14.24 -8.74 4.38
N MET A 94 -14.16 -9.55 3.30
CA MET A 94 -14.42 -10.98 3.38
C MET A 94 -13.37 -11.70 4.24
N LEU A 95 -12.12 -11.30 4.11
CA LEU A 95 -11.04 -11.83 4.95
C LEU A 95 -11.24 -11.44 6.42
N ILE A 96 -11.59 -10.19 6.68
CA ILE A 96 -11.84 -9.69 8.04
C ILE A 96 -13.06 -10.40 8.66
N GLU A 97 -14.17 -10.54 7.92
CA GLU A 97 -15.35 -11.28 8.36
C GLU A 97 -15.03 -12.74 8.71
N LYS A 98 -14.21 -13.38 7.86
CA LYS A 98 -13.75 -14.75 8.10
C LYS A 98 -12.93 -14.87 9.40
N LEU A 99 -12.04 -13.91 9.65
CA LEU A 99 -11.19 -13.91 10.84
C LEU A 99 -12.00 -13.61 12.11
N LEU A 100 -12.98 -12.71 12.02
CA LEU A 100 -13.82 -12.32 13.15
C LEU A 100 -14.99 -13.26 13.41
N GLY A 101 -15.33 -14.14 12.47
CA GLY A 101 -16.50 -15.02 12.55
C GLY A 101 -17.85 -14.27 12.50
N ARG A 102 -17.88 -13.01 12.05
CA ARG A 102 -19.10 -12.19 11.96
C ARG A 102 -19.09 -11.29 10.73
N ARG A 103 -20.28 -10.93 10.26
CA ARG A 103 -20.43 -9.96 9.18
C ARG A 103 -20.10 -8.55 9.63
N LEU A 104 -19.56 -7.76 8.70
CA LEU A 104 -19.24 -6.34 8.90
C LEU A 104 -20.14 -5.50 7.97
N GLU A 105 -20.81 -4.51 8.56
CA GLU A 105 -21.57 -3.51 7.82
C GLU A 105 -20.67 -2.30 7.52
N VAL A 106 -19.79 -2.46 6.53
CA VAL A 106 -18.86 -1.42 6.10
C VAL A 106 -19.00 -1.15 4.62
N ALA A 107 -18.97 0.12 4.24
CA ALA A 107 -19.03 0.54 2.85
C ALA A 107 -17.65 0.45 2.18
N LYS A 108 -17.61 0.58 0.85
CA LYS A 108 -16.38 0.82 0.09
C LYS A 108 -15.77 2.15 0.52
N ASP A 109 -14.45 2.19 0.63
CA ASP A 109 -13.72 3.44 0.90
C ASP A 109 -13.86 4.41 -0.29
N ARG A 110 -14.45 5.58 -0.03
CA ARG A 110 -14.67 6.63 -1.04
C ARG A 110 -13.44 7.51 -1.27
N ASN A 111 -12.46 7.46 -0.36
CA ASN A 111 -11.24 8.26 -0.44
C ASN A 111 -10.15 7.57 -1.28
N GLN A 112 -10.41 6.33 -1.71
CA GLN A 112 -9.49 5.57 -2.55
C GLN A 112 -9.84 5.71 -4.04
N ARG A 113 -8.91 5.30 -4.90
CA ARG A 113 -9.11 5.27 -6.35
C ARG A 113 -10.38 4.48 -6.72
N PRO A 114 -11.05 4.80 -7.84
CA PRO A 114 -12.26 4.08 -8.27
C PRO A 114 -12.06 2.57 -8.38
N GLU A 115 -10.87 2.16 -8.83
CA GLU A 115 -10.49 0.77 -9.02
C GLU A 115 -10.18 0.06 -7.68
N CYS A 116 -9.98 0.78 -6.59
CA CYS A 116 -9.70 0.18 -5.29
C CYS A 116 -10.95 -0.50 -4.73
N GLY A 117 -10.82 -1.75 -4.32
CA GLY A 117 -11.90 -2.55 -3.72
C GLY A 117 -11.91 -2.55 -2.18
N CYS A 118 -11.04 -1.79 -1.53
CA CYS A 118 -10.93 -1.75 -0.07
C CYS A 118 -12.18 -1.18 0.59
N VAL A 119 -12.50 -1.68 1.78
CA VAL A 119 -13.54 -1.11 2.62
C VAL A 119 -13.03 0.10 3.38
N GLN A 120 -13.97 0.93 3.84
CA GLN A 120 -13.68 2.11 4.63
C GLN A 120 -12.84 1.75 5.86
N SER A 121 -11.79 2.53 6.07
CA SER A 121 -10.84 2.35 7.16
C SER A 121 -10.35 3.71 7.66
N VAL A 122 -9.76 3.72 8.85
CA VAL A 122 -9.16 4.90 9.45
C VAL A 122 -7.65 4.73 9.44
N ASP A 123 -6.95 5.70 8.85
CA ASP A 123 -5.48 5.77 8.94
C ASP A 123 -5.10 6.31 10.33
N ILE A 124 -4.38 5.49 11.10
CA ILE A 124 -3.84 5.88 12.41
C ILE A 124 -2.43 6.44 12.34
N GLY A 125 -1.86 6.53 11.13
CA GLY A 125 -0.53 7.09 10.89
C GLY A 125 -0.52 8.62 10.89
N VAL A 126 0.67 9.20 10.99
CA VAL A 126 0.91 10.63 10.83
C VAL A 126 1.91 10.88 9.71
N TYR A 127 1.56 11.79 8.80
CA TYR A 127 2.46 12.23 7.73
C TYR A 127 3.71 12.91 8.29
N ASP A 128 4.75 12.99 7.47
CA ASP A 128 6.03 13.64 7.82
C ASP A 128 6.73 13.03 9.07
N THR A 129 6.71 11.70 9.19
CA THR A 129 7.36 10.99 10.30
C THR A 129 8.44 10.00 9.87
N CYS A 130 8.48 9.61 8.60
CA CYS A 130 9.41 8.61 8.09
C CYS A 130 10.72 9.25 7.61
N SER A 131 11.86 8.75 8.12
CA SER A 131 13.21 9.27 7.77
C SER A 131 13.88 8.59 6.56
N HIS A 132 13.21 7.65 5.87
CA HIS A 132 13.84 6.90 4.77
C HIS A 132 14.14 7.72 3.53
N GLY A 133 13.45 8.85 3.29
CA GLY A 133 13.71 9.73 2.17
C GLY A 133 13.43 9.12 0.78
N CYS A 134 12.51 8.19 0.67
CA CYS A 134 12.16 7.55 -0.60
C CYS A 134 11.69 8.59 -1.63
N LEU A 135 12.23 8.55 -2.83
CA LEU A 135 11.84 9.46 -3.91
C LEU A 135 10.37 9.29 -4.31
N TYR A 136 9.82 8.10 -4.20
CA TYR A 136 8.41 7.77 -4.48
C TYR A 136 7.49 8.04 -3.28
N CYS A 137 7.94 8.76 -2.26
CA CYS A 137 7.15 9.00 -1.06
C CYS A 137 6.08 10.09 -1.31
N TYR A 138 4.82 9.78 -1.00
CA TYR A 138 3.74 10.76 -0.96
C TYR A 138 3.49 11.33 0.44
N ALA A 139 3.92 10.61 1.48
CA ALA A 139 3.58 10.90 2.87
C ALA A 139 4.48 11.95 3.54
N ASN A 140 5.67 12.24 3.00
CA ASN A 140 6.58 13.23 3.55
C ASN A 140 6.57 14.50 2.72
N THR A 141 6.45 15.67 3.34
CA THR A 141 6.51 16.97 2.67
C THR A 141 7.96 17.36 2.39
N ASP A 142 8.78 17.37 3.41
CA ASP A 142 10.21 17.67 3.35
C ASP A 142 10.98 17.09 4.55
N THR A 143 12.31 17.04 4.42
CA THR A 143 13.19 16.47 5.46
C THR A 143 13.19 17.29 6.76
N LYS A 144 13.03 18.61 6.71
CA LYS A 144 13.06 19.46 7.91
C LYS A 144 11.83 19.18 8.78
N THR A 145 10.65 19.07 8.14
CA THR A 145 9.40 18.74 8.83
C THR A 145 9.49 17.35 9.46
N VAL A 146 10.03 16.36 8.74
CA VAL A 146 10.27 15.02 9.29
C VAL A 146 11.18 15.06 10.51
N CYS A 147 12.31 15.76 10.43
CA CYS A 147 13.24 15.89 11.56
C CYS A 147 12.56 16.52 12.78
N ARG A 148 11.80 17.61 12.58
CA ARG A 148 11.05 18.28 13.65
C ARG A 148 10.05 17.33 14.30
N ASN A 149 9.23 16.64 13.52
CA ASN A 149 8.20 15.74 14.02
C ASN A 149 8.79 14.55 14.79
N ARG A 150 9.95 14.04 14.35
CA ARG A 150 10.65 12.99 15.08
C ARG A 150 11.19 13.42 16.44
N VAL A 151 11.65 14.66 16.55
CA VAL A 151 12.09 15.22 17.85
C VAL A 151 10.90 15.38 18.82
N LEU A 152 9.72 15.64 18.27
CA LEU A 152 8.48 15.79 19.07
C LEU A 152 7.82 14.45 19.43
N HIS A 153 8.32 13.32 18.91
CA HIS A 153 7.81 12.00 19.25
C HIS A 153 8.31 11.57 20.62
N ASP A 154 7.36 11.22 21.48
CA ASP A 154 7.61 10.67 22.82
C ASP A 154 6.94 9.29 22.90
N PRO A 155 7.71 8.18 23.00
CA PRO A 155 7.13 6.84 23.09
C PRO A 155 6.21 6.61 24.29
N SER A 156 6.32 7.44 25.35
CA SER A 156 5.45 7.38 26.52
C SER A 156 4.16 8.21 26.37
N SER A 157 4.09 9.05 25.33
CA SER A 157 2.92 9.86 25.02
C SER A 157 1.84 9.02 24.31
N PRO A 158 0.55 9.25 24.61
CA PRO A 158 -0.52 8.66 23.82
C PRO A 158 -0.66 9.28 22.43
N LEU A 159 0.04 10.39 22.16
CA LEU A 159 0.06 11.06 20.86
C LEU A 159 1.25 10.57 20.03
N LEU A 160 1.05 10.39 18.74
CA LEU A 160 2.14 10.02 17.80
C LEU A 160 3.17 11.14 17.66
N ILE A 161 2.74 12.41 17.77
CA ILE A 161 3.60 13.60 17.74
C ILE A 161 3.08 14.60 18.74
N GLY A 162 3.99 15.25 19.47
CA GLY A 162 3.68 16.28 20.45
C GLY A 162 3.32 15.73 21.83
N ARG A 163 2.82 16.62 22.68
CA ARG A 163 2.43 16.32 24.05
C ARG A 163 0.97 16.67 24.27
N MET A 164 0.36 16.01 25.25
CA MET A 164 -0.97 16.38 25.72
C MET A 164 -0.92 17.80 26.30
N GLU A 165 -1.78 18.67 25.79
CA GLU A 165 -2.02 19.99 26.39
C GLU A 165 -3.15 19.90 27.44
N GLU A 166 -3.14 20.78 28.43
CA GLU A 166 -4.21 20.85 29.41
C GLU A 166 -5.55 21.16 28.72
N GLY A 167 -6.54 20.30 28.93
CA GLY A 167 -7.85 20.39 28.29
C GLY A 167 -8.07 19.47 27.09
N LEU A 168 -7.06 18.78 26.60
CA LEU A 168 -7.25 17.69 25.63
C LEU A 168 -7.76 16.44 26.35
N SER A 169 -8.92 15.93 25.94
CA SER A 169 -9.41 14.63 26.40
C SER A 169 -9.03 13.55 25.37
N LEU A 170 -8.58 12.39 25.87
CA LEU A 170 -8.46 11.18 25.04
C LEU A 170 -9.88 10.66 24.80
N ILE A 171 -10.38 10.86 23.60
CA ILE A 171 -11.61 10.23 23.16
C ILE A 171 -11.25 8.81 22.77
N HIS A 172 -11.82 7.81 23.47
CA HIS A 172 -11.84 6.47 22.93
C HIS A 172 -12.69 6.52 21.66
N ILE A 173 -12.05 6.26 20.50
CA ILE A 173 -12.73 6.22 19.22
C ILE A 173 -13.62 4.97 19.22
N SER A 174 -14.79 5.08 19.78
CA SER A 174 -15.86 4.08 19.67
C SER A 174 -16.72 4.30 18.42
N GLU A 175 -16.65 5.49 17.81
CA GLU A 175 -17.38 5.83 16.60
C GLU A 175 -16.45 6.48 15.56
N PRO A 176 -16.57 6.11 14.26
CA PRO A 176 -15.84 6.82 13.22
C PRO A 176 -16.35 8.25 13.15
N THR A 177 -15.49 9.20 13.49
CA THR A 177 -15.77 10.63 13.27
C THR A 177 -16.02 10.80 11.76
N ARG A 178 -17.24 11.18 11.38
CA ARG A 178 -17.52 11.68 10.04
C ARG A 178 -16.72 12.96 9.89
N GLN A 179 -15.65 12.93 9.11
CA GLN A 179 -15.10 14.15 8.54
C GLN A 179 -16.13 14.65 7.54
N GLU A 180 -16.85 15.68 7.90
CA GLU A 180 -17.62 16.48 6.95
C GLU A 180 -16.61 17.15 5.99
N ALA A 181 -16.81 16.90 4.68
CA ALA A 181 -16.02 17.48 3.60
C ALA A 181 -16.39 18.94 3.39
#